data_caa3b803adba75b11b4e411922c44647
#
_entry.id   caa3b803adba75b11b4e411922c44647
#
_cell.length_a   1.000
_cell.length_b   1.000
_cell.length_c   1.000
_cell.angle_alpha   90.00
_cell.angle_beta   90.00
_cell.angle_gamma   90.00
#
_symmetry.space_group_name_H-M   'P 1'
#
loop_
_entity.id
_entity.type
_entity.pdbx_description
1 polymer ?
#
loop_
_entity_poly.entity_id
_entity_poly.type
_entity_poly.pdbx_seq_one_letter_code
_entity_poly.pdbx_strand_id
1 'polypeptide(L)'
;FPTETMEVGTVLFEQGGTDGDGFIVQVGKVVLSRKVCGSVQSGIFVGAGEILGVYKTLFENDARYFTGTVLEKSRIIPIPEQVLKDRIAASDPFIIYCVRNWPNFGDRLIG
;
A
#
# COMPACT_ATOMS: atom_id res chain seq x y z
N PHE A 1 15.94 -3.60 4.33
CA PHE A 1 14.79 -4.28 4.92
C PHE A 1 14.73 -5.73 4.44
N PRO A 2 14.41 -6.68 5.33
CA PRO A 2 14.37 -8.09 4.93
C PRO A 2 13.20 -8.37 4.00
N THR A 3 13.42 -9.31 3.09
CA THR A 3 12.40 -9.80 2.17
C THR A 3 11.69 -11.00 2.80
N GLU A 4 10.37 -11.04 2.66
CA GLU A 4 9.56 -12.17 3.11
C GLU A 4 8.86 -12.81 1.92
N THR A 5 8.78 -14.14 1.91
CA THR A 5 8.00 -14.87 0.92
C THR A 5 6.56 -14.97 1.41
N MET A 6 5.63 -14.57 0.55
CA MET A 6 4.20 -14.58 0.84
C MET A 6 3.48 -15.51 -0.11
N GLU A 7 2.67 -16.41 0.43
CA GLU A 7 1.89 -17.36 -0.36
C GLU A 7 0.61 -16.70 -0.91
N VAL A 8 0.07 -17.29 -1.97
CA VAL A 8 -1.18 -16.86 -2.57
C VAL A 8 -2.29 -16.83 -1.51
N GLY A 9 -3.06 -15.76 -1.49
CA GLY A 9 -4.15 -15.58 -0.53
C GLY A 9 -3.73 -14.88 0.76
N THR A 10 -2.43 -14.61 0.96
CA THR A 10 -1.98 -13.84 2.12
C THR A 10 -2.56 -12.43 2.06
N VAL A 11 -3.18 -11.98 3.13
CA VAL A 11 -3.71 -10.63 3.24
C VAL A 11 -2.66 -9.76 3.91
N LEU A 12 -2.15 -8.77 3.17
CA LEU A 12 -1.13 -7.85 3.68
C LEU A 12 -1.74 -6.79 4.59
N PHE A 13 -2.91 -6.30 4.23
CA PHE A 13 -3.70 -5.36 5.02
C PHE A 13 -5.17 -5.43 4.59
N GLU A 14 -6.05 -4.96 5.47
CA GLU A 14 -7.49 -5.04 5.23
C GLU A 14 -8.12 -3.66 5.15
N GLN A 15 -9.15 -3.53 4.33
CA GLN A 15 -9.98 -2.33 4.27
C GLN A 15 -10.52 -2.03 5.67
N GLY A 16 -10.43 -0.78 6.08
CA GLY A 16 -10.83 -0.36 7.42
C GLY A 16 -9.76 -0.56 8.49
N GLY A 17 -8.66 -1.23 8.15
CA GLY A 17 -7.55 -1.43 9.09
C GLY A 17 -6.86 -0.11 9.45
N THR A 18 -6.26 -0.07 10.64
CA THR A 18 -5.60 1.14 11.16
C THR A 18 -4.07 1.06 11.13
N ASP A 19 -3.52 -0.07 10.71
CA ASP A 19 -2.07 -0.24 10.52
C ASP A 19 -1.59 0.61 9.34
N GLY A 20 -0.33 1.00 9.36
CA GLY A 20 0.24 1.90 8.35
C GLY A 20 1.49 1.38 7.66
N ASP A 21 1.78 0.09 7.76
CA ASP A 21 2.95 -0.49 7.11
C ASP A 21 2.85 -0.39 5.58
N GLY A 22 4.00 -0.18 4.93
CA GLY A 22 4.10 -0.24 3.48
C GLY A 22 4.70 -1.56 3.02
N PHE A 23 4.59 -1.84 1.72
CA PHE A 23 5.09 -3.09 1.14
C PHE A 23 5.66 -2.82 -0.25
N ILE A 24 6.85 -3.37 -0.51
CA ILE A 24 7.45 -3.32 -1.84
C ILE A 24 7.40 -4.73 -2.42
N VAL A 25 6.82 -4.87 -3.61
CA VAL A 25 6.78 -6.15 -4.31
C VAL A 25 8.06 -6.30 -5.11
N GLN A 26 8.89 -7.28 -4.76
CA GLN A 26 10.10 -7.60 -5.53
C GLN A 26 9.77 -8.56 -6.67
N VAL A 27 8.97 -9.58 -6.38
CA VAL A 27 8.55 -10.59 -7.35
C VAL A 27 7.10 -10.94 -7.02
N GLY A 28 6.28 -11.16 -8.01
CA GLY A 28 4.91 -11.62 -7.84
C GLY A 28 3.87 -10.56 -8.13
N LYS A 29 2.68 -10.75 -7.59
CA LYS A 29 1.55 -9.86 -7.85
C LYS A 29 0.62 -9.81 -6.64
N VAL A 30 0.12 -8.61 -6.36
CA VAL A 30 -0.85 -8.33 -5.30
C VAL A 30 -2.06 -7.65 -5.95
N VAL A 31 -3.25 -7.97 -5.50
CA VAL A 31 -4.46 -7.30 -5.94
C VAL A 31 -5.03 -6.45 -4.82
N LEU A 32 -5.44 -5.23 -5.17
CA LEU A 32 -6.16 -4.35 -4.28
C LEU A 32 -7.66 -4.47 -4.56
N SER A 33 -8.42 -4.78 -3.53
CA SER A 33 -9.85 -4.93 -3.62
C SER A 33 -10.56 -4.06 -2.58
N ARG A 34 -11.79 -3.69 -2.85
CA ARG A 34 -12.58 -2.86 -1.96
C ARG A 34 -14.03 -3.33 -1.95
N LYS A 35 -14.61 -3.37 -0.75
CA LYS A 35 -16.03 -3.66 -0.59
C LYS A 35 -16.80 -2.35 -0.60
N VAL A 36 -17.73 -2.22 -1.53
CA VAL A 36 -18.60 -1.04 -1.67
C VAL A 36 -20.04 -1.53 -1.77
N CYS A 37 -20.90 -1.08 -0.85
CA CYS A 37 -22.30 -1.45 -0.80
C CYS A 37 -22.51 -2.97 -0.83
N GLY A 38 -21.66 -3.72 -0.13
CA GLY A 38 -21.75 -5.17 -0.06
C GLY A 38 -21.14 -5.94 -1.22
N SER A 39 -20.69 -5.25 -2.27
CA SER A 39 -20.03 -5.87 -3.42
C SER A 39 -18.53 -5.69 -3.34
N VAL A 40 -17.78 -6.76 -3.60
CA VAL A 40 -16.32 -6.70 -3.67
C VAL A 40 -15.91 -6.27 -5.07
N GLN A 41 -15.10 -5.22 -5.15
CA GLN A 41 -14.53 -4.75 -6.40
C GLN A 41 -13.02 -4.93 -6.35
N SER A 42 -12.48 -5.61 -7.34
CA SER A 42 -11.04 -5.78 -7.53
C SER A 42 -10.66 -5.08 -8.82
N GLY A 43 -9.61 -4.32 -8.81
CA GLY A 43 -9.28 -3.60 -10.03
C GLY A 43 -7.87 -3.06 -10.10
N ILE A 44 -7.12 -3.07 -9.02
CA ILE A 44 -5.77 -2.55 -9.02
C ILE A 44 -4.81 -3.70 -8.77
N PHE A 45 -3.93 -3.96 -9.75
CA PHE A 45 -2.90 -4.97 -9.63
C PHE A 45 -1.56 -4.29 -9.41
N VAL A 46 -0.81 -4.79 -8.43
CA VAL A 46 0.52 -4.27 -8.06
C VAL A 46 1.52 -5.38 -8.34
N GLY A 47 2.49 -5.08 -9.17
CA GLY A 47 3.50 -6.05 -9.61
C GLY A 47 4.91 -5.71 -9.14
N ALA A 48 5.88 -6.47 -9.67
CA ALA A 48 7.28 -6.33 -9.30
C ALA A 48 7.79 -4.90 -9.49
N GLY A 49 8.51 -4.40 -8.50
CA GLY A 49 9.06 -3.05 -8.50
C GLY A 49 8.11 -1.98 -8.00
N GLU A 50 6.87 -2.31 -7.70
CA GLU A 50 5.89 -1.36 -7.22
C GLU A 50 5.75 -1.41 -5.69
N ILE A 51 5.29 -0.29 -5.13
CA ILE A 51 5.04 -0.15 -3.69
C ILE A 51 3.53 -0.01 -3.45
N LEU A 52 3.07 -0.55 -2.33
CA LEU A 52 1.67 -0.41 -1.93
C LEU A 52 1.57 -0.23 -0.41
N GLY A 53 0.39 0.14 0.05
CA GLY A 53 0.12 0.30 1.48
C GLY A 53 0.62 1.60 2.09
N VAL A 54 1.29 2.46 1.33
CA VAL A 54 1.87 3.71 1.85
C VAL A 54 0.88 4.88 1.86
N TYR A 55 -0.22 4.78 1.12
CA TYR A 55 -1.16 5.88 0.97
C TYR A 55 -1.71 6.35 2.32
N LYS A 56 -2.12 5.43 3.16
CA LYS A 56 -2.69 5.76 4.47
C LYS A 56 -1.74 6.65 5.29
N THR A 57 -0.48 6.27 5.38
CA THR A 57 0.52 7.01 6.17
C THR A 57 0.94 8.30 5.47
N LEU A 58 1.15 8.25 4.16
CA LEU A 58 1.57 9.42 3.38
C LEU A 58 0.52 10.53 3.39
N PHE A 59 -0.76 10.17 3.32
CA PHE A 59 -1.88 11.12 3.29
C PHE A 59 -2.56 11.28 4.65
N GLU A 60 -2.01 10.68 5.70
CA GLU A 60 -2.51 10.78 7.08
C GLU A 60 -3.97 10.36 7.21
N ASN A 61 -4.37 9.31 6.49
CA ASN A 61 -5.71 8.76 6.58
C ASN A 61 -5.88 7.91 7.84
N ASP A 62 -7.10 7.86 8.38
CA ASP A 62 -7.38 7.11 9.60
C ASP A 62 -7.48 5.60 9.37
N ALA A 63 -7.85 5.19 8.16
CA ALA A 63 -8.08 3.79 7.85
C ALA A 63 -7.70 3.46 6.40
N ARG A 64 -7.47 2.18 6.17
CA ARG A 64 -7.18 1.63 4.84
C ARG A 64 -8.41 1.66 3.95
N TYR A 65 -8.27 2.08 2.71
CA TYR A 65 -9.35 2.07 1.72
C TYR A 65 -9.50 0.73 1.02
N PHE A 66 -8.43 -0.05 0.96
CA PHE A 66 -8.40 -1.31 0.21
C PHE A 66 -7.89 -2.45 1.07
N THR A 67 -8.23 -3.68 0.63
CA THR A 67 -7.60 -4.89 1.10
C THR A 67 -6.54 -5.30 0.09
N GLY A 68 -5.32 -5.56 0.54
CA GLY A 68 -4.23 -6.04 -0.31
C GLY A 68 -4.05 -7.54 -0.12
N THR A 69 -4.25 -8.31 -1.19
CA THR A 69 -4.16 -9.77 -1.15
C THR A 69 -3.14 -10.26 -2.16
N VAL A 70 -2.26 -11.16 -1.74
CA VAL A 70 -1.26 -11.77 -2.62
C VAL A 70 -1.96 -12.68 -3.63
N LEU A 71 -1.79 -12.37 -4.92
CA LEU A 71 -2.44 -13.09 -6.01
C LEU A 71 -1.58 -14.19 -6.59
N GLU A 72 -0.26 -14.01 -6.58
CA GLU A 72 0.73 -15.01 -6.98
C GLU A 72 1.78 -15.07 -5.88
N LYS A 73 2.42 -16.23 -5.70
CA LYS A 73 3.49 -16.35 -4.70
C LYS A 73 4.49 -15.23 -4.90
N SER A 74 4.72 -14.43 -3.85
CA SER A 74 5.45 -13.18 -3.95
C SER A 74 6.59 -13.10 -2.96
N ARG A 75 7.62 -12.32 -3.32
CA ARG A 75 8.66 -11.87 -2.40
C ARG A 75 8.42 -10.40 -2.13
N ILE A 76 8.18 -10.07 -0.87
CA ILE A 76 7.72 -8.74 -0.46
C ILE A 76 8.62 -8.22 0.65
N ILE A 77 8.91 -6.92 0.59
CA ILE A 77 9.65 -6.22 1.63
C ILE A 77 8.65 -5.42 2.45
N PRO A 78 8.32 -5.83 3.68
CA PRO A 78 7.49 -5.01 4.57
C PRO A 78 8.31 -3.81 5.06
N ILE A 79 7.67 -2.65 5.12
CA ILE A 79 8.27 -1.42 5.65
C ILE A 79 7.42 -0.97 6.83
N PRO A 80 7.96 -1.01 8.07
CA PRO A 80 7.20 -0.61 9.24
C PRO A 80 6.67 0.82 9.15
N GLU A 81 5.49 1.05 9.67
CA GLU A 81 4.86 2.37 9.68
C GLU A 81 5.78 3.45 10.24
N GLN A 82 6.50 3.16 11.32
CA GLN A 82 7.38 4.16 11.93
C GLN A 82 8.50 4.58 10.98
N VAL A 83 9.03 3.65 10.20
CA VAL A 83 10.04 3.96 9.19
C VAL A 83 9.46 4.89 8.12
N LEU A 84 8.24 4.62 7.67
CA LEU A 84 7.56 5.49 6.70
C LEU A 84 7.37 6.89 7.28
N LYS A 85 6.90 6.99 8.52
CA LYS A 85 6.71 8.29 9.19
C LYS A 85 8.02 9.05 9.32
N ASP A 86 9.10 8.37 9.70
CA ASP A 86 10.42 9.00 9.84
C ASP A 86 10.94 9.51 8.50
N ARG A 87 10.77 8.73 7.44
CA ARG A 87 11.18 9.12 6.09
C ARG A 87 10.37 10.29 5.56
N ILE A 88 9.06 10.30 5.80
CA ILE A 88 8.19 11.41 5.40
C ILE A 88 8.60 12.68 6.15
N ALA A 89 8.84 12.59 7.46
CA ALA A 89 9.26 13.73 8.27
C ALA A 89 10.62 14.30 7.84
N ALA A 90 11.51 13.45 7.32
CA ALA A 90 12.83 13.86 6.84
C ALA A 90 12.81 14.37 5.39
N SER A 91 11.69 14.23 4.68
CA SER A 91 11.58 14.65 3.29
C SER A 91 11.32 16.16 3.19
N ASP A 92 11.67 16.73 2.03
CA ASP A 92 11.40 18.14 1.74
C ASP A 92 9.87 18.37 1.79
N PRO A 93 9.38 19.30 2.64
CA PRO A 93 7.94 19.59 2.73
C PRO A 93 7.30 19.96 1.40
N PHE A 94 8.05 20.61 0.51
CA PHE A 94 7.54 20.97 -0.82
C PHE A 94 7.25 19.72 -1.65
N ILE A 95 8.14 18.73 -1.61
CA ILE A 95 7.95 17.47 -2.33
C ILE A 95 6.73 16.72 -1.77
N ILE A 96 6.59 16.66 -0.47
CA ILE A 96 5.44 16.03 0.18
C ILE A 96 4.14 16.75 -0.24
N TYR A 97 4.16 18.06 -0.26
CA TYR A 97 3.02 18.86 -0.72
C TYR A 97 2.65 18.51 -2.18
N CYS A 98 3.63 18.43 -3.07
CA CYS A 98 3.40 18.09 -4.47
C CYS A 98 2.78 16.70 -4.62
N VAL A 99 3.30 15.71 -3.89
CA VAL A 99 2.79 14.34 -3.93
C VAL A 99 1.35 14.28 -3.45
N ARG A 100 1.04 14.92 -2.31
CA ARG A 100 -0.30 14.91 -1.72
C ARG A 100 -1.35 15.62 -2.57
N ASN A 101 -0.93 16.55 -3.40
CA ASN A 101 -1.83 17.37 -4.22
C ASN A 101 -1.75 17.05 -5.72
N TRP A 102 -1.05 15.99 -6.10
CA TRP A 102 -0.93 15.57 -7.49
C TRP A 102 -2.26 15.01 -7.99
N PRO A 103 -2.85 15.55 -9.06
CA PRO A 103 -4.05 14.96 -9.66
C PRO A 103 -3.78 13.51 -10.05
N ASN A 104 -4.71 12.62 -9.74
CA ASN A 104 -4.64 11.19 -10.07
C ASN A 104 -3.56 10.39 -9.33
N PHE A 105 -2.76 11.03 -8.47
CA PHE A 105 -1.74 10.31 -7.72
C PHE A 105 -2.38 9.28 -6.78
N GLY A 106 -3.48 9.67 -6.12
CA GLY A 106 -4.20 8.80 -5.20
C GLY A 106 -4.80 7.57 -5.86
N ASP A 107 -5.14 7.63 -7.14
CA ASP A 107 -5.73 6.51 -7.87
C ASP A 107 -4.77 5.30 -7.93
N ARG A 108 -3.47 5.56 -7.92
CA ARG A 108 -2.45 4.50 -7.92
C ARG A 108 -2.03 4.09 -6.51
N LEU A 109 -2.10 5.01 -5.54
CA LEU A 109 -1.54 4.81 -4.21
C LEU A 109 -2.58 4.54 -3.12
N ILE A 110 -3.83 4.52 -3.46
CA ILE A 110 -4.94 4.29 -2.51
C ILE A 110 -4.84 2.95 -1.77
N GLY A 111 -4.15 2.00 -2.32
CA GLY A 111 -3.91 0.72 -1.67
C GLY A 111 -3.13 0.78 -0.35
#